data_81ecc9b457b746ff587a4b0f116cdd0d
#
_entry.id   81ecc9b457b746ff587a4b0f116cdd0d
#
_cell.length_a   1.000
_cell.length_b   1.000
_cell.length_c   1.000
_cell.angle_alpha   90.00
_cell.angle_beta   90.00
_cell.angle_gamma   90.00
#
_symmetry.space_group_name_H-M   'P 1'
#
loop_
_entity.id
_entity.type
_entity.pdbx_description
1 polymer ?
#
loop_
_entity_poly.entity_id
_entity_poly.type
_entity_poly.pdbx_seq_one_letter_code
_entity_poly.pdbx_strand_id
1 'polypeptide(L)'
;MLYYYCIVNVRGDFEVNQILVTEKLYVTPELKRKKHLYKLELFLSVFLICLLFSYYIYAEYDRNKSEEVSKEILAEVKEQVDTTVKKDEDDKIVVILEVPVKEEETNSSSNTETKTNNTKIDTKTYTSKDGVKYTTEAILKISKINIEYPILSATSEALLFVSLNKYWGPEPNEVGNYCIVGHYYENGKMFGKLHKLKNGDTAELTDLNGNTITYQVYNKYVVEPTDTSCTSQLTNGRRELTLITCTNGGKQRLVVKLREV
;
A
#
# COMPACT_ATOMS: atom_id res chain seq x y z
N MET A 1 34.75 45.27 -27.24
CA MET A 1 35.11 45.45 -28.67
C MET A 1 33.78 45.51 -29.42
N LEU A 2 33.37 46.73 -29.82
CA LEU A 2 32.09 46.98 -30.51
C LEU A 2 32.34 47.00 -32.01
N TYR A 3 31.60 46.18 -32.74
CA TYR A 3 31.63 46.14 -34.21
C TYR A 3 30.73 47.25 -34.77
N TYR A 4 31.31 48.08 -35.66
CA TYR A 4 30.58 49.07 -36.44
C TYR A 4 30.04 48.40 -37.69
N TYR A 5 28.72 48.47 -37.90
CA TYR A 5 28.13 48.15 -39.22
C TYR A 5 27.90 49.47 -40.00
N CYS A 6 28.64 49.64 -41.07
CA CYS A 6 28.35 50.66 -42.08
C CYS A 6 27.40 50.02 -43.12
N ILE A 7 26.19 50.54 -43.22
CA ILE A 7 25.28 50.23 -44.31
C ILE A 7 25.50 51.32 -45.39
N VAL A 8 26.05 50.93 -46.53
CA VAL A 8 26.20 51.81 -47.70
C VAL A 8 24.95 51.67 -48.55
N ASN A 9 24.17 52.74 -48.71
CA ASN A 9 23.01 52.79 -49.56
C ASN A 9 23.45 53.21 -50.97
N VAL A 10 23.11 52.48 -52.03
CA VAL A 10 23.59 52.52 -53.41
C VAL A 10 23.10 53.77 -54.19
N ARG A 11 22.47 54.77 -53.55
CA ARG A 11 21.98 56.01 -54.18
C ARG A 11 22.63 57.31 -53.70
N GLY A 12 23.85 57.26 -53.31
CA GLY A 12 24.67 58.47 -53.23
C GLY A 12 24.39 59.47 -52.11
N ASP A 13 23.44 59.27 -51.26
CA ASP A 13 23.21 60.11 -50.07
C ASP A 13 23.76 59.34 -48.86
N PHE A 14 24.89 59.87 -48.34
CA PHE A 14 25.49 59.36 -47.09
C PHE A 14 24.74 59.98 -45.91
N GLU A 15 23.70 59.35 -45.43
CA GLU A 15 23.22 59.55 -44.07
C GLU A 15 24.13 58.83 -43.09
N VAL A 16 25.04 59.57 -42.48
CA VAL A 16 25.85 59.07 -41.37
C VAL A 16 24.96 59.05 -40.13
N ASN A 17 24.24 57.97 -39.89
CA ASN A 17 23.66 57.78 -38.58
C ASN A 17 24.77 57.54 -37.56
N GLN A 18 25.28 58.64 -37.02
CA GLN A 18 26.18 58.61 -35.86
C GLN A 18 25.34 58.04 -34.65
N ILE A 19 25.45 56.79 -34.38
CA ILE A 19 25.06 56.24 -33.09
C ILE A 19 26.08 56.80 -32.08
N LEU A 20 25.71 57.86 -31.41
CA LEU A 20 26.44 58.35 -30.26
C LEU A 20 26.50 57.25 -29.23
N VAL A 21 27.62 56.56 -29.12
CA VAL A 21 27.91 55.66 -28.02
C VAL A 21 28.13 56.50 -26.77
N THR A 22 27.04 56.80 -26.07
CA THR A 22 27.15 57.38 -24.73
C THR A 22 27.55 56.26 -23.79
N GLU A 23 28.43 56.53 -22.83
CA GLU A 23 28.85 55.59 -21.77
C GLU A 23 27.68 55.05 -20.92
N LYS A 24 26.49 55.60 -21.08
CA LYS A 24 25.25 55.12 -20.47
C LYS A 24 24.28 54.71 -21.54
N LEU A 25 24.03 53.38 -21.64
CA LEU A 25 22.93 52.83 -22.44
C LEU A 25 21.61 53.47 -21.97
N TYR A 26 20.98 54.26 -22.87
CA TYR A 26 19.67 54.85 -22.59
C TYR A 26 18.61 53.73 -22.68
N VAL A 27 18.16 53.26 -21.53
CA VAL A 27 17.11 52.24 -21.45
C VAL A 27 15.75 52.93 -21.51
N THR A 28 15.03 52.73 -22.59
CA THR A 28 13.66 53.26 -22.75
C THR A 28 12.71 52.82 -21.62
N PRO A 29 11.70 53.61 -21.25
CA PRO A 29 10.72 53.21 -20.22
C PRO A 29 10.05 51.87 -20.49
N GLU A 30 9.83 51.54 -21.77
CA GLU A 30 9.26 50.27 -22.20
C GLU A 30 10.18 49.07 -21.92
N LEU A 31 11.47 49.23 -22.19
CA LEU A 31 12.48 48.19 -21.87
C LEU A 31 12.62 48.00 -20.36
N LYS A 32 12.50 49.07 -19.57
CA LYS A 32 12.47 48.96 -18.10
C LYS A 32 11.25 48.17 -17.61
N ARG A 33 10.05 48.43 -18.17
CA ARG A 33 8.83 47.70 -17.85
C ARG A 33 8.94 46.22 -18.25
N LYS A 34 9.41 45.91 -19.46
CA LYS A 34 9.67 44.53 -19.89
C LYS A 34 10.65 43.82 -18.98
N LYS A 35 11.74 44.46 -18.60
CA LYS A 35 12.72 43.91 -17.67
C LYS A 35 12.11 43.61 -16.29
N HIS A 36 11.20 44.42 -15.77
CA HIS A 36 10.51 44.18 -14.52
C HIS A 36 9.52 43.03 -14.67
N LEU A 37 8.79 42.93 -15.79
CA LEU A 37 7.87 41.81 -16.07
C LEU A 37 8.63 40.50 -16.14
N TYR A 38 9.74 40.39 -16.87
CA TYR A 38 10.56 39.20 -16.91
C TYR A 38 11.14 38.80 -15.54
N LYS A 39 11.52 39.76 -14.70
CA LYS A 39 11.95 39.48 -13.35
C LYS A 39 10.82 38.93 -12.50
N LEU A 40 9.61 39.49 -12.63
CA LEU A 40 8.43 39.04 -11.93
C LEU A 40 8.03 37.63 -12.39
N GLU A 41 8.04 37.38 -13.70
CA GLU A 41 7.77 36.05 -14.30
C GLU A 41 8.77 35.01 -13.83
N LEU A 42 10.07 35.36 -13.84
CA LEU A 42 11.10 34.46 -13.31
C LEU A 42 10.89 34.16 -11.82
N PHE A 43 10.59 35.19 -11.01
CA PHE A 43 10.33 35.03 -9.59
C PHE A 43 9.12 34.15 -9.36
N LEU A 44 8.03 34.36 -10.10
CA LEU A 44 6.80 33.56 -10.01
C LEU A 44 7.06 32.11 -10.41
N SER A 45 7.84 31.89 -11.47
CA SER A 45 8.23 30.56 -11.95
C SER A 45 9.04 29.81 -10.89
N VAL A 46 10.08 30.46 -10.33
CA VAL A 46 10.89 29.85 -9.25
C VAL A 46 10.05 29.57 -8.01
N PHE A 47 9.17 30.49 -7.63
CA PHE A 47 8.27 30.31 -6.50
C PHE A 47 7.32 29.11 -6.70
N LEU A 48 6.75 28.97 -7.91
CA LEU A 48 5.90 27.82 -8.24
C LEU A 48 6.68 26.49 -8.17
N ILE A 49 7.89 26.46 -8.68
CA ILE A 49 8.78 25.28 -8.60
C ILE A 49 9.06 24.94 -7.14
N CYS A 50 9.36 25.92 -6.29
CA CYS A 50 9.58 25.70 -4.87
C CYS A 50 8.33 25.14 -4.16
N LEU A 51 7.13 25.63 -4.49
CA LEU A 51 5.87 25.11 -3.96
C LEU A 51 5.65 23.65 -4.37
N LEU A 52 5.85 23.33 -5.65
CA LEU A 52 5.69 21.95 -6.15
C LEU A 52 6.71 21.00 -5.49
N PHE A 53 7.94 21.46 -5.32
CA PHE A 53 8.98 20.68 -4.65
C PHE A 53 8.66 20.45 -3.15
N SER A 54 8.19 21.48 -2.46
CA SER A 54 7.74 21.38 -1.07
C SER A 54 6.57 20.41 -0.91
N TYR A 55 5.59 20.48 -1.82
CA TYR A 55 4.47 19.54 -1.85
C TYR A 55 4.93 18.10 -2.11
N TYR A 56 5.89 17.91 -3.03
CA TYR A 56 6.46 16.59 -3.30
C TYR A 56 7.15 15.99 -2.06
N ILE A 57 7.98 16.80 -1.37
CA ILE A 57 8.66 16.36 -0.13
C ILE A 57 7.62 15.99 0.94
N TYR A 58 6.58 16.80 1.11
CA TYR A 58 5.51 16.55 2.07
C TYR A 58 4.78 15.23 1.76
N ALA A 59 4.39 15.02 0.51
CA ALA A 59 3.71 13.79 0.09
C ALA A 59 4.58 12.53 0.25
N GLU A 60 5.91 12.64 0.02
CA GLU A 60 6.84 11.53 0.24
C GLU A 60 7.04 11.25 1.74
N TYR A 61 7.11 12.29 2.57
CA TYR A 61 7.19 12.15 4.02
C TYR A 61 5.94 11.44 4.58
N ASP A 62 4.75 11.84 4.16
CA ASP A 62 3.49 11.24 4.60
C ASP A 62 3.40 9.76 4.23
N ARG A 63 3.78 9.40 2.98
CA ARG A 63 3.88 8.01 2.53
C ARG A 63 4.87 7.18 3.35
N ASN A 64 6.01 7.74 3.71
CA ASN A 64 7.01 7.03 4.51
C ASN A 64 6.54 6.83 5.95
N LYS A 65 5.84 7.81 6.53
CA LYS A 65 5.23 7.71 7.85
C LYS A 65 4.17 6.58 7.87
N SER A 66 3.32 6.51 6.87
CA SER A 66 2.30 5.44 6.76
C SER A 66 2.93 4.04 6.65
N GLU A 67 4.02 3.93 5.90
CA GLU A 67 4.78 2.67 5.80
C GLU A 67 5.45 2.28 7.13
N GLU A 68 5.92 3.25 7.91
CA GLU A 68 6.49 2.99 9.25
C GLU A 68 5.41 2.44 10.18
N VAL A 69 4.23 3.05 10.19
CA VAL A 69 3.07 2.55 10.97
C VAL A 69 2.71 1.12 10.54
N SER A 70 2.67 0.83 9.25
CA SER A 70 2.40 -0.52 8.75
C SER A 70 3.42 -1.55 9.24
N LYS A 71 4.71 -1.18 9.28
CA LYS A 71 5.78 -2.06 9.80
C LYS A 71 5.68 -2.26 11.32
N GLU A 72 5.30 -1.23 12.07
CA GLU A 72 5.05 -1.35 13.52
C GLU A 72 3.89 -2.31 13.79
N ILE A 73 2.78 -2.17 13.06
CA ILE A 73 1.65 -3.10 13.14
C ILE A 73 2.09 -4.53 12.79
N LEU A 74 2.85 -4.71 11.71
CA LEU A 74 3.34 -6.02 11.29
C LEU A 74 4.21 -6.67 12.36
N ALA A 75 5.12 -5.91 12.99
CA ALA A 75 6.00 -6.42 14.03
C ALA A 75 5.20 -6.91 15.26
N GLU A 76 4.21 -6.13 15.70
CA GLU A 76 3.37 -6.48 16.85
C GLU A 76 2.47 -7.69 16.55
N VAL A 77 1.90 -7.76 15.35
CA VAL A 77 1.08 -8.91 14.93
C VAL A 77 1.93 -10.20 14.86
N LYS A 78 3.17 -10.11 14.34
CA LYS A 78 4.10 -11.25 14.32
C LYS A 78 4.45 -11.74 15.72
N GLU A 79 4.78 -10.83 16.63
CA GLU A 79 5.08 -11.19 18.02
C GLU A 79 3.89 -11.91 18.68
N GLN A 80 2.67 -11.49 18.39
CA GLN A 80 1.48 -12.17 18.88
C GLN A 80 1.34 -13.57 18.28
N VAL A 81 1.46 -13.70 16.96
CA VAL A 81 1.38 -15.00 16.26
C VAL A 81 2.40 -15.98 16.84
N ASP A 82 3.67 -15.53 17.00
CA ASP A 82 4.73 -16.35 17.58
C ASP A 82 4.43 -16.76 19.03
N THR A 83 3.80 -15.89 19.80
CA THR A 83 3.43 -16.19 21.20
C THR A 83 2.27 -17.19 21.27
N THR A 84 1.30 -17.07 20.36
CA THR A 84 0.15 -17.99 20.27
C THR A 84 0.62 -19.39 19.89
N VAL A 85 1.48 -19.52 18.88
CA VAL A 85 2.03 -20.81 18.42
C VAL A 85 2.83 -21.50 19.55
N LYS A 86 3.66 -20.76 20.29
CA LYS A 86 4.44 -21.31 21.42
C LYS A 86 3.55 -21.82 22.54
N LYS A 87 2.43 -21.13 22.82
CA LYS A 87 1.49 -21.55 23.86
C LYS A 87 0.78 -22.84 23.49
N ASP A 88 0.42 -23.03 22.21
CA ASP A 88 -0.21 -24.27 21.73
C ASP A 88 0.77 -25.45 21.70
N GLU A 89 2.09 -25.21 21.60
CA GLU A 89 3.10 -26.28 21.71
C GLU A 89 3.35 -26.68 23.16
N ASP A 90 3.32 -25.76 24.11
CA ASP A 90 3.50 -26.05 25.56
C ASP A 90 2.28 -26.75 26.16
N ASP A 91 1.06 -26.48 25.66
CA ASP A 91 -0.19 -27.15 26.11
C ASP A 91 -0.34 -28.61 25.59
N LYS A 92 0.54 -29.07 24.69
CA LYS A 92 0.62 -30.49 24.31
C LYS A 92 1.40 -31.32 25.34
N ILE A 93 1.05 -31.17 26.62
CA ILE A 93 1.46 -32.15 27.64
C ILE A 93 0.69 -33.43 27.38
N VAL A 94 1.42 -34.46 26.96
CA VAL A 94 0.93 -35.84 26.81
C VAL A 94 0.49 -36.31 28.17
N VAL A 95 -0.82 -36.27 28.44
CA VAL A 95 -1.40 -37.01 29.54
C VAL A 95 -1.38 -38.50 29.16
N ILE A 96 -0.38 -39.21 29.62
CA ILE A 96 -0.38 -40.66 29.60
C ILE A 96 -1.45 -41.10 30.58
N LEU A 97 -2.63 -41.46 30.05
CA LEU A 97 -3.67 -42.13 30.81
C LEU A 97 -3.21 -43.56 31.15
N GLU A 98 -2.67 -43.75 32.32
CA GLU A 98 -2.64 -45.05 32.94
C GLU A 98 -4.07 -45.41 33.31
N VAL A 99 -4.60 -46.44 32.67
CA VAL A 99 -5.91 -47.03 32.95
C VAL A 99 -5.78 -48.01 34.12
N PRO A 100 -6.43 -47.82 35.27
CA PRO A 100 -6.80 -48.92 36.14
C PRO A 100 -8.31 -49.26 35.90
N VAL A 101 -8.53 -50.44 35.41
CA VAL A 101 -9.87 -51.10 35.43
C VAL A 101 -10.30 -51.35 36.87
N LYS A 102 -11.45 -50.83 37.27
CA LYS A 102 -12.46 -51.58 38.09
C LYS A 102 -13.76 -50.82 38.22
N GLU A 103 -14.80 -51.60 38.09
CA GLU A 103 -16.23 -51.34 38.18
C GLU A 103 -16.69 -50.76 39.53
N GLU A 104 -17.67 -49.91 39.54
CA GLU A 104 -19.07 -50.08 39.96
C GLU A 104 -19.76 -48.74 40.28
N GLU A 105 -20.99 -48.68 39.86
CA GLU A 105 -22.09 -47.78 39.99
C GLU A 105 -22.15 -46.80 41.17
N THR A 106 -22.51 -45.54 40.93
CA THR A 106 -23.82 -44.91 41.26
C THR A 106 -23.79 -43.40 41.05
N ASN A 107 -24.87 -42.92 40.43
CA ASN A 107 -25.39 -41.57 40.30
C ASN A 107 -24.81 -40.44 41.17
N SER A 108 -24.32 -39.37 40.56
CA SER A 108 -24.86 -38.04 40.80
C SER A 108 -24.28 -37.00 39.80
N SER A 109 -25.20 -36.24 39.23
CA SER A 109 -25.06 -35.13 38.35
C SER A 109 -24.05 -34.08 38.89
N SER A 110 -22.99 -33.80 38.14
CA SER A 110 -22.44 -32.45 38.08
C SER A 110 -21.67 -32.30 36.75
N ASN A 111 -22.30 -31.62 35.82
CA ASN A 111 -21.67 -31.16 34.61
C ASN A 111 -20.50 -30.21 34.96
N THR A 112 -19.29 -30.72 34.91
CA THR A 112 -18.11 -29.86 34.74
C THR A 112 -17.72 -29.97 33.28
N GLU A 113 -18.35 -29.16 32.44
CA GLU A 113 -17.82 -28.84 31.14
C GLU A 113 -16.49 -28.10 31.35
N THR A 114 -15.40 -28.82 31.20
CA THR A 114 -14.09 -28.19 30.96
C THR A 114 -14.15 -27.62 29.57
N LYS A 115 -14.67 -26.39 29.44
CA LYS A 115 -14.51 -25.59 28.25
C LYS A 115 -13.02 -25.26 28.13
N THR A 116 -12.34 -26.04 27.30
CA THR A 116 -11.10 -25.57 26.69
C THR A 116 -11.50 -24.40 25.81
N ASN A 117 -11.42 -23.19 26.38
CA ASN A 117 -11.63 -21.96 25.64
C ASN A 117 -10.41 -21.74 24.73
N ASN A 118 -10.32 -22.48 23.63
CA ASN A 118 -9.58 -22.02 22.48
C ASN A 118 -10.36 -20.84 21.91
N THR A 119 -10.14 -19.67 22.49
CA THR A 119 -10.72 -18.43 22.00
C THR A 119 -10.03 -18.11 20.68
N LYS A 120 -10.70 -18.42 19.55
CA LYS A 120 -10.23 -18.02 18.22
C LYS A 120 -10.03 -16.51 18.22
N ILE A 121 -8.82 -16.07 17.87
CA ILE A 121 -8.49 -14.65 17.76
C ILE A 121 -8.76 -14.25 16.32
N ASP A 122 -9.87 -13.56 16.08
CA ASP A 122 -10.26 -13.14 14.73
C ASP A 122 -9.72 -11.76 14.38
N THR A 123 -9.53 -10.90 15.38
CA THR A 123 -8.99 -9.53 15.17
C THR A 123 -8.12 -9.07 16.34
N LYS A 124 -7.15 -8.20 16.06
CA LYS A 124 -6.34 -7.50 17.06
C LYS A 124 -6.28 -6.00 16.77
N THR A 125 -6.42 -5.20 17.80
CA THR A 125 -6.29 -3.74 17.71
C THR A 125 -4.90 -3.28 18.13
N TYR A 126 -4.22 -2.61 17.22
CA TYR A 126 -2.99 -1.88 17.45
C TYR A 126 -3.29 -0.39 17.65
N THR A 127 -2.60 0.26 18.56
CA THR A 127 -2.69 1.72 18.74
C THR A 127 -1.35 2.35 18.37
N SER A 128 -1.34 3.17 17.30
CA SER A 128 -0.14 3.88 16.88
C SER A 128 0.34 4.91 17.89
N LYS A 129 1.56 5.40 17.74
CA LYS A 129 2.14 6.47 18.57
C LYS A 129 1.29 7.75 18.55
N ASP A 130 0.57 7.99 17.45
CA ASP A 130 -0.35 9.13 17.31
C ASP A 130 -1.75 8.87 17.93
N GLY A 131 -1.95 7.71 18.58
CA GLY A 131 -3.21 7.33 19.23
C GLY A 131 -4.30 6.80 18.29
N VAL A 132 -3.98 6.58 17.00
CA VAL A 132 -4.92 6.01 16.04
C VAL A 132 -4.96 4.49 16.23
N LYS A 133 -6.17 3.93 16.21
CA LYS A 133 -6.40 2.49 16.37
C LYS A 133 -6.57 1.81 15.02
N TYR A 134 -5.83 0.72 14.80
CA TYR A 134 -5.89 -0.12 13.63
C TYR A 134 -6.24 -1.55 14.06
N THR A 135 -7.26 -2.13 13.46
CA THR A 135 -7.64 -3.52 13.74
C THR A 135 -7.15 -4.41 12.61
N THR A 136 -6.38 -5.44 12.96
CA THR A 136 -5.79 -6.40 12.01
C THR A 136 -6.43 -7.77 12.18
N GLU A 137 -6.36 -8.60 11.14
CA GLU A 137 -6.89 -9.97 11.16
C GLU A 137 -5.95 -11.01 10.55
N ALA A 138 -4.96 -10.59 9.75
CA ALA A 138 -4.02 -11.51 9.12
C ALA A 138 -2.74 -10.81 8.65
N ILE A 139 -1.78 -11.62 8.20
CA ILE A 139 -0.56 -11.18 7.51
C ILE A 139 -0.53 -11.82 6.12
N LEU A 140 -0.33 -11.01 5.08
CA LEU A 140 -0.09 -11.47 3.72
C LEU A 140 1.38 -11.36 3.37
N LYS A 141 1.99 -12.47 2.91
CA LYS A 141 3.36 -12.49 2.41
C LYS A 141 3.40 -13.05 0.99
N ILE A 142 4.09 -12.33 0.09
CA ILE A 142 4.31 -12.75 -1.30
C ILE A 142 5.80 -12.60 -1.63
N SER A 143 6.54 -13.69 -1.44
CA SER A 143 8.01 -13.71 -1.57
C SER A 143 8.48 -13.32 -2.97
N LYS A 144 7.75 -13.70 -4.02
CA LYS A 144 8.07 -13.40 -5.43
C LYS A 144 8.23 -11.91 -5.73
N ILE A 145 7.48 -11.06 -5.04
CA ILE A 145 7.50 -9.60 -5.24
C ILE A 145 8.04 -8.86 -4.02
N ASN A 146 8.52 -9.62 -3.03
CA ASN A 146 9.11 -9.14 -1.79
C ASN A 146 8.21 -8.15 -1.04
N ILE A 147 6.98 -8.59 -0.73
CA ILE A 147 6.04 -7.87 0.12
C ILE A 147 5.60 -8.73 1.28
N GLU A 148 5.41 -8.08 2.42
CA GLU A 148 4.84 -8.65 3.64
C GLU A 148 4.12 -7.51 4.39
N TYR A 149 2.79 -7.64 4.53
CA TYR A 149 1.95 -6.60 5.11
C TYR A 149 0.89 -7.17 6.03
N PRO A 150 0.56 -6.48 7.15
CA PRO A 150 -0.63 -6.78 7.92
C PRO A 150 -1.88 -6.40 7.10
N ILE A 151 -2.96 -7.17 7.30
CA ILE A 151 -4.26 -6.91 6.69
C ILE A 151 -5.16 -6.27 7.75
N LEU A 152 -5.63 -5.06 7.47
CA LEU A 152 -6.59 -4.37 8.32
C LEU A 152 -8.00 -4.92 8.07
N SER A 153 -8.78 -5.12 9.13
CA SER A 153 -10.09 -5.78 9.12
C SER A 153 -11.20 -4.99 8.42
N ALA A 154 -10.95 -3.72 8.11
CA ALA A 154 -11.90 -2.83 7.44
C ALA A 154 -11.24 -2.07 6.30
N THR A 155 -12.05 -1.60 5.36
CA THR A 155 -11.61 -0.80 4.21
C THR A 155 -12.11 0.63 4.32
N SER A 156 -11.19 1.58 4.29
CA SER A 156 -11.45 3.01 4.09
C SER A 156 -10.27 3.65 3.35
N GLU A 157 -10.48 4.83 2.81
CA GLU A 157 -9.41 5.56 2.14
C GLU A 157 -8.21 5.79 3.08
N ALA A 158 -8.45 6.22 4.31
CA ALA A 158 -7.41 6.43 5.32
C ALA A 158 -6.64 5.14 5.67
N LEU A 159 -7.34 4.01 5.82
CA LEU A 159 -6.71 2.72 6.14
C LEU A 159 -5.90 2.17 4.96
N LEU A 160 -6.34 2.41 3.72
CA LEU A 160 -5.60 2.00 2.52
C LEU A 160 -4.25 2.71 2.39
N PHE A 161 -4.10 3.93 2.92
CA PHE A 161 -2.80 4.59 2.97
C PHE A 161 -1.81 3.90 3.92
N VAL A 162 -2.31 3.20 4.94
CA VAL A 162 -1.48 2.56 5.97
C VAL A 162 -1.07 1.16 5.55
N SER A 163 -2.01 0.30 5.14
CA SER A 163 -1.71 -1.10 4.82
C SER A 163 -2.70 -1.72 3.84
N LEU A 164 -2.58 -3.04 3.65
CA LEU A 164 -3.57 -3.83 2.93
C LEU A 164 -4.85 -3.95 3.77
N ASN A 165 -6.00 -3.97 3.11
CA ASN A 165 -7.29 -3.98 3.79
C ASN A 165 -8.13 -5.17 3.33
N LYS A 166 -8.87 -5.80 4.24
CA LYS A 166 -9.97 -6.71 3.89
C LYS A 166 -11.03 -5.90 3.15
N TYR A 167 -11.38 -6.36 1.98
CA TYR A 167 -12.43 -5.75 1.16
C TYR A 167 -13.75 -6.50 1.29
N TRP A 168 -13.72 -7.84 1.20
CA TRP A 168 -14.90 -8.69 1.22
C TRP A 168 -14.53 -10.13 1.54
N GLY A 169 -15.52 -10.94 1.97
CA GLY A 169 -15.39 -12.38 2.14
C GLY A 169 -15.36 -12.86 3.58
N PRO A 170 -15.10 -14.15 3.79
CA PRO A 170 -15.06 -14.78 5.11
C PRO A 170 -13.89 -14.27 5.95
N GLU A 171 -13.66 -14.89 7.11
CA GLU A 171 -12.44 -14.68 7.89
C GLU A 171 -11.22 -15.29 7.17
N PRO A 172 -9.99 -14.84 7.52
CA PRO A 172 -8.75 -15.36 6.92
C PRO A 172 -8.69 -16.89 7.04
N ASN A 173 -8.28 -17.53 5.95
CA ASN A 173 -8.10 -18.99 5.87
C ASN A 173 -9.38 -19.82 6.02
N GLU A 174 -10.56 -19.21 5.94
CA GLU A 174 -11.83 -19.93 5.89
C GLU A 174 -12.27 -20.24 4.45
N VAL A 175 -13.22 -21.15 4.32
CA VAL A 175 -13.81 -21.52 3.02
C VAL A 175 -14.55 -20.32 2.44
N GLY A 176 -14.24 -19.99 1.18
CA GLY A 176 -14.79 -18.84 0.48
C GLY A 176 -13.70 -18.04 -0.22
N ASN A 177 -14.01 -16.84 -0.65
CA ASN A 177 -13.11 -15.96 -1.37
C ASN A 177 -12.76 -14.75 -0.49
N TYR A 178 -11.60 -14.78 0.14
CA TYR A 178 -11.06 -13.69 0.93
C TYR A 178 -10.45 -12.63 0.03
N CYS A 179 -11.04 -11.43 0.00
CA CYS A 179 -10.67 -10.36 -0.93
C CYS A 179 -9.89 -9.25 -0.22
N ILE A 180 -8.70 -8.96 -0.70
CA ILE A 180 -7.79 -7.95 -0.17
C ILE A 180 -7.59 -6.85 -1.20
N VAL A 181 -7.69 -5.59 -0.76
CA VAL A 181 -7.34 -4.42 -1.55
C VAL A 181 -6.08 -3.74 -1.02
N GLY A 182 -5.34 -3.13 -1.92
CA GLY A 182 -4.16 -2.35 -1.58
C GLY A 182 -3.82 -1.35 -2.67
N HIS A 183 -3.14 -0.26 -2.29
CA HIS A 183 -2.71 0.74 -3.24
C HIS A 183 -1.69 0.21 -4.24
N TYR A 184 -1.76 0.75 -5.46
CA TYR A 184 -0.69 0.64 -6.45
C TYR A 184 0.29 1.79 -6.25
N TYR A 185 1.50 1.50 -5.76
CA TYR A 185 2.59 2.48 -5.69
C TYR A 185 3.68 2.12 -6.71
N GLU A 186 4.11 3.10 -7.50
CA GLU A 186 5.15 2.91 -8.52
C GLU A 186 6.50 2.50 -7.91
N ASN A 187 6.79 2.90 -6.67
CA ASN A 187 7.97 2.47 -5.91
C ASN A 187 7.91 1.01 -5.46
N GLY A 188 6.81 0.31 -5.75
CA GLY A 188 6.63 -1.11 -5.49
C GLY A 188 6.17 -1.48 -4.09
N LYS A 189 5.78 -0.49 -3.27
CA LYS A 189 5.12 -0.72 -1.98
C LYS A 189 3.72 -1.30 -2.18
N MET A 190 3.20 -1.95 -1.15
CA MET A 190 1.89 -2.64 -1.17
C MET A 190 1.72 -3.48 -2.45
N PHE A 191 0.69 -3.22 -3.25
CA PHE A 191 0.42 -3.96 -4.48
C PHE A 191 1.04 -3.36 -5.75
N GLY A 192 2.00 -2.45 -5.63
CA GLY A 192 2.69 -1.83 -6.77
C GLY A 192 3.38 -2.82 -7.71
N LYS A 193 3.79 -4.00 -7.20
CA LYS A 193 4.41 -5.07 -8.01
C LYS A 193 3.46 -6.22 -8.35
N LEU A 194 2.17 -6.14 -8.01
CA LEU A 194 1.20 -7.23 -8.19
C LEU A 194 1.11 -7.69 -9.65
N HIS A 195 1.29 -6.78 -10.60
CA HIS A 195 1.31 -7.07 -12.03
C HIS A 195 2.39 -8.08 -12.46
N LYS A 196 3.47 -8.25 -11.67
CA LYS A 196 4.58 -9.18 -11.94
C LYS A 196 4.24 -10.64 -11.63
N LEU A 197 3.17 -10.89 -10.85
CA LEU A 197 2.74 -12.26 -10.54
C LEU A 197 2.25 -12.96 -11.80
N LYS A 198 2.50 -14.26 -11.86
CA LYS A 198 2.09 -15.17 -12.93
C LYS A 198 1.38 -16.38 -12.34
N ASN A 199 0.61 -17.08 -13.16
CA ASN A 199 0.03 -18.36 -12.76
C ASN A 199 1.13 -19.31 -12.25
N GLY A 200 0.89 -19.93 -11.10
CA GLY A 200 1.86 -20.77 -10.41
C GLY A 200 2.66 -20.08 -9.31
N ASP A 201 2.74 -18.74 -9.28
CA ASP A 201 3.37 -18.01 -8.16
C ASP A 201 2.52 -18.16 -6.90
N THR A 202 3.14 -18.08 -5.71
CA THR A 202 2.48 -18.33 -4.43
C THR A 202 2.43 -17.11 -3.52
N ALA A 203 1.41 -17.10 -2.66
CA ALA A 203 1.26 -16.17 -1.54
C ALA A 203 0.93 -16.97 -0.27
N GLU A 204 1.43 -16.52 0.87
CA GLU A 204 1.16 -17.06 2.19
C GLU A 204 0.22 -16.11 2.95
N LEU A 205 -0.86 -16.64 3.51
CA LEU A 205 -1.78 -15.90 4.37
C LEU A 205 -1.74 -16.54 5.75
N THR A 206 -1.31 -15.76 6.76
CA THR A 206 -1.23 -16.20 8.15
C THR A 206 -2.30 -15.48 8.97
N ASP A 207 -3.19 -16.21 9.63
CA ASP A 207 -4.16 -15.67 10.57
C ASP A 207 -3.52 -15.34 11.93
N LEU A 208 -4.29 -14.72 12.83
CA LEU A 208 -3.79 -14.33 14.17
C LEU A 208 -3.60 -15.52 15.13
N ASN A 209 -4.05 -16.71 14.75
CA ASN A 209 -3.85 -17.94 15.49
C ASN A 209 -2.59 -18.69 15.01
N GLY A 210 -1.85 -18.13 14.05
CA GLY A 210 -0.61 -18.71 13.50
C GLY A 210 -0.84 -19.70 12.37
N ASN A 211 -2.08 -19.94 11.93
CA ASN A 211 -2.36 -20.85 10.82
C ASN A 211 -1.97 -20.17 9.52
N THR A 212 -1.04 -20.75 8.80
CA THR A 212 -0.59 -20.25 7.50
C THR A 212 -1.07 -21.18 6.40
N ILE A 213 -1.76 -20.62 5.40
CA ILE A 213 -2.16 -21.33 4.19
C ILE A 213 -1.42 -20.72 2.99
N THR A 214 -0.93 -21.60 2.13
CA THR A 214 -0.31 -21.23 0.86
C THR A 214 -1.37 -21.22 -0.23
N TYR A 215 -1.43 -20.13 -0.96
CA TYR A 215 -2.32 -19.93 -2.10
C TYR A 215 -1.51 -19.78 -3.38
N GLN A 216 -1.94 -20.41 -4.47
CA GLN A 216 -1.28 -20.34 -5.77
C GLN A 216 -2.12 -19.54 -6.77
N VAL A 217 -1.46 -18.64 -7.50
CA VAL A 217 -2.10 -17.85 -8.57
C VAL A 217 -2.60 -18.78 -9.68
N TYR A 218 -3.89 -18.73 -9.99
CA TYR A 218 -4.49 -19.45 -11.10
C TYR A 218 -5.08 -18.55 -12.20
N ASN A 219 -5.37 -17.28 -11.87
CA ASN A 219 -5.88 -16.32 -12.85
C ASN A 219 -5.46 -14.90 -12.53
N LYS A 220 -5.24 -14.10 -13.57
CA LYS A 220 -4.94 -12.66 -13.46
C LYS A 220 -5.57 -11.93 -14.63
N TYR A 221 -6.35 -10.88 -14.34
CA TYR A 221 -7.07 -10.11 -15.34
C TYR A 221 -7.32 -8.67 -14.86
N VAL A 222 -7.83 -7.84 -15.78
CA VAL A 222 -8.15 -6.43 -15.51
C VAL A 222 -9.64 -6.23 -15.73
N VAL A 223 -10.25 -5.44 -14.84
CA VAL A 223 -11.68 -5.11 -14.87
C VAL A 223 -11.92 -3.62 -14.70
N GLU A 224 -13.12 -3.16 -15.04
CA GLU A 224 -13.58 -1.81 -14.76
C GLU A 224 -13.81 -1.63 -13.24
N PRO A 225 -13.69 -0.40 -12.71
CA PRO A 225 -13.84 -0.13 -11.27
C PRO A 225 -15.17 -0.55 -10.66
N THR A 226 -16.22 -0.60 -11.48
CA THR A 226 -17.58 -0.97 -11.08
C THR A 226 -17.85 -2.47 -11.14
N ASP A 227 -16.94 -3.24 -11.75
CA ASP A 227 -17.06 -4.70 -11.82
C ASP A 227 -16.59 -5.34 -10.51
N THR A 228 -17.54 -5.84 -9.74
CA THR A 228 -17.30 -6.54 -8.47
C THR A 228 -17.38 -8.06 -8.60
N SER A 229 -17.47 -8.61 -9.82
CA SER A 229 -17.59 -10.06 -10.05
C SER A 229 -16.45 -10.87 -9.45
N CYS A 230 -15.26 -10.26 -9.32
CA CYS A 230 -14.09 -10.87 -8.68
C CYS A 230 -14.30 -11.22 -7.19
N THR A 231 -15.30 -10.63 -6.52
CA THR A 231 -15.60 -10.85 -5.10
C THR A 231 -16.59 -11.99 -4.86
N SER A 232 -17.07 -12.68 -5.92
CA SER A 232 -17.98 -13.80 -5.82
C SER A 232 -17.51 -14.85 -4.82
N GLN A 233 -18.43 -15.32 -3.98
CA GLN A 233 -18.19 -16.35 -2.96
C GLN A 233 -18.48 -17.78 -3.47
N LEU A 234 -18.75 -17.94 -4.76
CA LEU A 234 -18.97 -19.24 -5.38
C LEU A 234 -17.64 -19.95 -5.63
N THR A 235 -17.04 -20.50 -4.58
CA THR A 235 -15.72 -21.17 -4.62
C THR A 235 -15.80 -22.70 -4.67
N ASN A 236 -17.02 -23.26 -4.70
CA ASN A 236 -17.24 -24.70 -4.64
C ASN A 236 -16.59 -25.38 -3.43
N GLY A 237 -16.69 -24.72 -2.26
CA GLY A 237 -16.14 -25.22 -1.00
C GLY A 237 -14.63 -25.08 -0.85
N ARG A 238 -13.97 -24.30 -1.71
CA ARG A 238 -12.51 -24.05 -1.66
C ARG A 238 -12.20 -22.74 -0.96
N ARG A 239 -10.99 -22.66 -0.45
CA ARG A 239 -10.40 -21.39 -0.01
C ARG A 239 -9.78 -20.68 -1.21
N GLU A 240 -10.24 -19.49 -1.47
CA GLU A 240 -9.70 -18.61 -2.51
C GLU A 240 -9.26 -17.28 -1.91
N LEU A 241 -8.26 -16.68 -2.53
CA LEU A 241 -7.73 -15.37 -2.19
C LEU A 241 -7.78 -14.49 -3.44
N THR A 242 -8.34 -13.28 -3.30
CA THR A 242 -8.40 -12.31 -4.39
C THR A 242 -7.66 -11.04 -3.99
N LEU A 243 -6.63 -10.68 -4.76
CA LEU A 243 -5.85 -9.45 -4.56
C LEU A 243 -6.27 -8.42 -5.61
N ILE A 244 -6.61 -7.21 -5.15
CA ILE A 244 -7.16 -6.15 -6.00
C ILE A 244 -6.34 -4.87 -5.82
N THR A 245 -5.94 -4.27 -6.93
CA THR A 245 -5.27 -2.96 -6.92
C THR A 245 -5.67 -2.12 -8.13
N CYS A 246 -5.37 -0.82 -8.06
CA CYS A 246 -5.53 0.08 -9.20
C CYS A 246 -4.54 -0.24 -10.31
N THR A 247 -4.95 -0.01 -11.56
CA THR A 247 -4.08 -0.06 -12.74
C THR A 247 -4.51 0.98 -13.76
N ASN A 248 -3.72 1.20 -14.79
CA ASN A 248 -4.00 2.16 -15.85
C ASN A 248 -4.35 3.57 -15.32
N GLY A 249 -3.49 4.11 -14.41
CA GLY A 249 -3.71 5.42 -13.80
C GLY A 249 -4.98 5.51 -12.94
N GLY A 250 -5.40 4.40 -12.34
CA GLY A 250 -6.60 4.33 -11.48
C GLY A 250 -7.91 4.07 -12.22
N LYS A 251 -7.89 4.04 -13.56
CA LYS A 251 -9.08 3.85 -14.39
C LYS A 251 -9.61 2.42 -14.37
N GLN A 252 -8.77 1.45 -14.04
CA GLN A 252 -9.10 0.03 -14.02
C GLN A 252 -8.59 -0.64 -12.74
N ARG A 253 -9.00 -1.89 -12.52
CA ARG A 253 -8.54 -2.72 -11.40
C ARG A 253 -7.83 -3.95 -11.94
N LEU A 254 -6.60 -4.18 -11.44
CA LEU A 254 -5.90 -5.44 -11.63
C LEU A 254 -6.37 -6.40 -10.54
N VAL A 255 -6.83 -7.57 -10.97
CA VAL A 255 -7.30 -8.67 -10.10
C VAL A 255 -6.36 -9.85 -10.27
N VAL A 256 -5.89 -10.41 -9.15
CA VAL A 256 -5.14 -11.67 -9.11
C VAL A 256 -5.93 -12.65 -8.24
N LYS A 257 -6.28 -13.78 -8.81
CA LYS A 257 -7.03 -14.86 -8.14
C LYS A 257 -6.07 -15.98 -7.78
N LEU A 258 -6.12 -16.38 -6.51
CA LEU A 258 -5.32 -17.49 -5.98
C LEU A 258 -6.23 -18.51 -5.32
N ARG A 259 -5.74 -19.75 -5.24
CA ARG A 259 -6.44 -20.87 -4.62
C ARG A 259 -5.46 -21.63 -3.72
N GLU A 260 -5.95 -22.19 -2.63
CA GLU A 260 -5.17 -23.05 -1.72
C GLU A 260 -4.52 -24.23 -2.45
N VAL A 261 -3.31 -24.60 -2.02
CA VAL A 261 -2.52 -25.72 -2.54
C VAL A 261 -2.02 -26.62 -1.41
#